data_16fb6a1e7144463ae903c72aa1b7a0e3
#
_entry.id   16fb6a1e7144463ae903c72aa1b7a0e3
#
_cell.length_a   1.000
_cell.length_b   1.000
_cell.length_c   1.000
_cell.angle_alpha   90.00
_cell.angle_beta   90.00
_cell.angle_gamma   90.00
#
_symmetry.space_group_name_H-M   'P 1'
#
loop_
_entity.id
_entity.type
_entity.pdbx_description
1 polymer ?
#
loop_
_entity_poly.entity_id
_entity_poly.type
_entity_poly.pdbx_seq_one_letter_code
_entity_poly.pdbx_strand_id
1 'polypeptide(L)'
;MEQNSPLNPFTFWSNTMKKVGIIRCQQTEDLCPGTTDFVCAAKGKGAFEELGACEVIGFVSCGGCPGKRAVARAKMLIDRGAEAIALASCITKGNPIGFPCPHREMILQAIATKAGENFTVLDYTH
;
A
#
# COMPACT_ATOMS: atom_id res chain seq x y z
N MET A 1 21.24 -12.18 -15.25
CA MET A 1 20.56 -12.03 -15.56
C MET A 1 19.66 -11.47 -15.75
N GLU A 2 19.25 -11.16 -15.69
CA GLU A 2 18.41 -10.74 -15.90
C GLU A 2 17.64 -10.59 -16.49
N GLN A 3 17.20 -10.68 -16.58
CA GLN A 3 16.48 -10.58 -17.22
C GLN A 3 15.39 -9.87 -17.39
N ASN A 4 15.49 -9.10 -17.39
CA ASN A 4 14.33 -8.25 -17.38
C ASN A 4 13.73 -8.17 -18.74
N SER A 5 12.38 -8.20 -18.81
CA SER A 5 11.73 -8.05 -20.09
C SER A 5 11.80 -6.58 -20.53
N PRO A 6 12.32 -6.29 -21.73
CA PRO A 6 12.33 -4.91 -22.20
C PRO A 6 10.94 -4.37 -22.54
N LEU A 7 9.94 -5.25 -22.57
CA LEU A 7 8.57 -4.84 -22.88
C LEU A 7 7.80 -4.37 -21.65
N ASN A 8 8.33 -4.64 -20.44
CA ASN A 8 7.67 -4.21 -19.22
C ASN A 8 8.24 -2.87 -18.77
N PRO A 9 7.44 -1.79 -18.77
CA PRO A 9 7.94 -0.46 -18.40
C PRO A 9 8.28 -0.34 -16.92
N PHE A 10 7.96 -1.37 -16.11
CA PHE A 10 8.19 -1.32 -14.67
C PHE A 10 9.33 -2.22 -14.22
N THR A 11 10.20 -2.64 -15.14
CA THR A 11 11.27 -3.58 -14.81
C THR A 11 12.47 -2.95 -14.12
N PHE A 12 12.51 -1.63 -13.97
CA PHE A 12 13.64 -1.02 -13.28
C PHE A 12 13.60 -1.26 -11.76
N TRP A 13 12.50 -1.79 -11.24
CA TRP A 13 12.42 -2.12 -9.82
C TRP A 13 13.28 -3.33 -9.50
N SER A 14 13.81 -3.36 -8.27
CA SER A 14 14.65 -4.46 -7.81
C SER A 14 13.90 -5.80 -7.85
N ASN A 15 14.61 -6.88 -8.18
CA ASN A 15 14.04 -8.22 -8.11
C ASN A 15 14.21 -8.86 -6.74
N THR A 16 14.94 -8.23 -5.83
CA THR A 16 15.25 -8.82 -4.53
C THR A 16 14.35 -8.31 -3.41
N MET A 17 13.64 -7.22 -3.65
CA MET A 17 12.77 -6.62 -2.64
C MET A 17 11.32 -6.78 -3.06
N LYS A 18 10.46 -7.00 -2.08
CA LYS A 18 9.02 -7.00 -2.34
C LYS A 18 8.57 -5.62 -2.77
N LYS A 19 7.67 -5.59 -3.72
CA LYS A 19 7.11 -4.34 -4.24
C LYS A 19 5.75 -4.12 -3.61
N VAL A 20 5.59 -2.96 -2.99
CA VAL A 20 4.34 -2.67 -2.28
C VAL A 20 3.72 -1.39 -2.79
N GLY A 21 2.38 -1.37 -2.76
CA GLY A 21 1.62 -0.16 -2.98
C GLY A 21 0.99 0.25 -1.65
N ILE A 22 1.00 1.53 -1.35
CA ILE A 22 0.46 2.04 -0.10
C ILE A 22 -0.75 2.92 -0.41
N ILE A 23 -1.84 2.70 0.32
CA ILE A 23 -3.03 3.51 0.22
C ILE A 23 -3.19 4.28 1.53
N ARG A 24 -3.26 5.59 1.43
CA ARG A 24 -3.35 6.49 2.58
C ARG A 24 -4.73 7.13 2.66
N CYS A 25 -5.03 7.70 3.82
CA CYS A 25 -6.26 8.48 3.97
C CYS A 25 -6.09 9.84 3.29
N GLN A 26 -7.06 10.20 2.47
CA GLN A 26 -7.00 11.47 1.75
C GLN A 26 -6.99 12.67 2.69
N GLN A 27 -7.66 12.55 3.83
CA GLN A 27 -7.76 13.66 4.78
C GLN A 27 -6.44 13.99 5.48
N THR A 28 -5.45 13.12 5.36
CA THR A 28 -4.15 13.36 6.00
C THR A 28 -3.13 13.98 5.05
N GLU A 29 -3.53 14.36 3.85
CA GLU A 29 -2.59 14.88 2.85
C GLU A 29 -1.85 16.12 3.32
N ASP A 30 -2.53 16.98 4.07
CA ASP A 30 -1.90 18.21 4.56
C ASP A 30 -1.19 18.03 5.90
N LEU A 31 -1.29 16.84 6.51
CA LEU A 31 -0.75 16.58 7.84
C LEU A 31 0.41 15.61 7.83
N CYS A 32 0.45 14.72 6.84
CA CYS A 32 1.42 13.63 6.84
C CYS A 32 1.87 13.34 5.41
N PRO A 33 3.16 13.53 5.13
CA PRO A 33 3.68 13.24 3.78
C PRO A 33 3.98 11.77 3.56
N GLY A 34 3.79 10.93 4.59
CA GLY A 34 4.03 9.50 4.44
C GLY A 34 5.46 9.08 4.73
N THR A 35 6.27 9.96 5.30
CA THR A 35 7.69 9.66 5.54
C THR A 35 7.87 8.36 6.32
N THR A 36 7.10 8.19 7.39
CA THR A 36 7.23 7.00 8.23
C THR A 36 6.82 5.74 7.47
N ASP A 37 5.78 5.85 6.63
CA ASP A 37 5.36 4.74 5.79
C ASP A 37 6.50 4.28 4.88
N PHE A 38 7.15 5.23 4.23
CA PHE A 38 8.26 4.91 3.32
C PHE A 38 9.46 4.33 4.07
N VAL A 39 9.78 4.89 5.24
CA VAL A 39 10.91 4.41 6.03
C VAL A 39 10.66 2.99 6.51
N CYS A 40 9.45 2.71 7.02
CA CYS A 40 9.12 1.38 7.49
C CYS A 40 9.17 0.36 6.37
N ALA A 41 8.65 0.71 5.19
CA ALA A 41 8.71 -0.19 4.04
C ALA A 41 10.16 -0.45 3.64
N ALA A 42 10.97 0.61 3.53
CA ALA A 42 12.36 0.47 3.08
C ALA A 42 13.20 -0.37 4.03
N LYS A 43 12.89 -0.31 5.33
CA LYS A 43 13.68 -1.02 6.35
C LYS A 43 13.06 -2.34 6.77
N GLY A 44 11.88 -2.68 6.27
CA GLY A 44 11.20 -3.90 6.69
C GLY A 44 10.76 -3.85 8.12
N LYS A 45 10.22 -2.71 8.56
CA LYS A 45 9.75 -2.50 9.93
C LYS A 45 8.24 -2.35 9.97
N GLY A 46 7.68 -2.31 11.18
CA GLY A 46 6.25 -2.19 11.35
C GLY A 46 5.54 -3.35 10.68
N ALA A 47 4.53 -3.04 9.88
CA ALA A 47 3.77 -4.07 9.19
C ALA A 47 4.58 -4.83 8.14
N PHE A 48 5.73 -4.30 7.74
CA PHE A 48 6.55 -4.91 6.69
C PHE A 48 7.57 -5.91 7.22
N GLU A 49 7.57 -6.20 8.52
CA GLU A 49 8.55 -7.09 9.12
C GLU A 49 8.61 -8.46 8.46
N GLU A 50 7.46 -9.02 8.14
CA GLU A 50 7.43 -10.35 7.54
C GLU A 50 7.85 -10.37 6.09
N LEU A 51 7.70 -9.24 5.41
CA LEU A 51 8.10 -9.14 4.02
C LEU A 51 9.57 -8.76 3.85
N GLY A 52 10.16 -8.19 4.91
CA GLY A 52 11.50 -7.64 4.81
C GLY A 52 11.49 -6.27 4.16
N ALA A 53 12.64 -5.80 3.73
CA ALA A 53 12.75 -4.52 3.06
C ALA A 53 11.92 -4.52 1.78
N CYS A 54 11.16 -3.46 1.58
CA CYS A 54 10.24 -3.35 0.46
C CYS A 54 10.50 -2.08 -0.35
N GLU A 55 10.17 -2.15 -1.62
CA GLU A 55 10.17 -0.98 -2.49
C GLU A 55 8.73 -0.48 -2.63
N VAL A 56 8.51 0.80 -2.37
CA VAL A 56 7.19 1.40 -2.56
C VAL A 56 7.10 1.83 -4.02
N ILE A 57 6.29 1.11 -4.78
CA ILE A 57 6.15 1.41 -6.22
C ILE A 57 4.96 2.31 -6.51
N GLY A 58 4.13 2.59 -5.50
CA GLY A 58 3.01 3.50 -5.65
C GLY A 58 2.47 3.89 -4.30
N PHE A 59 2.02 5.14 -4.21
CA PHE A 59 1.51 5.71 -2.97
C PHE A 59 0.34 6.61 -3.35
N VAL A 60 -0.87 6.17 -3.04
CA VAL A 60 -2.08 6.87 -3.44
C VAL A 60 -3.03 7.01 -2.26
N SER A 61 -3.97 7.93 -2.37
CA SER A 61 -4.97 8.07 -1.32
C SER A 61 -6.14 7.12 -1.58
N CYS A 62 -7.00 6.99 -0.55
CA CYS A 62 -8.21 6.18 -0.66
C CYS A 62 -9.23 6.79 -1.62
N GLY A 63 -9.01 8.01 -2.07
CA GLY A 63 -9.93 8.69 -2.98
C GLY A 63 -11.08 9.39 -2.29
N GLY A 64 -11.05 9.47 -0.95
CA GLY A 64 -12.10 10.11 -0.17
C GLY A 64 -13.11 9.13 0.37
N CYS A 65 -13.85 9.56 1.38
CA CYS A 65 -14.86 8.73 2.03
C CYS A 65 -16.02 8.47 1.06
N PRO A 66 -16.60 7.29 1.10
CA PRO A 66 -16.33 6.17 2.01
C PRO A 66 -15.24 5.21 1.56
N GLY A 67 -14.37 5.61 0.64
CA GLY A 67 -13.25 4.78 0.25
C GLY A 67 -13.52 3.81 -0.88
N LYS A 68 -14.56 4.02 -1.64
CA LYS A 68 -14.88 3.11 -2.75
C LYS A 68 -13.81 3.12 -3.83
N ARG A 69 -13.13 4.25 -4.02
CA ARG A 69 -12.09 4.36 -5.03
C ARG A 69 -10.82 3.60 -4.67
N ALA A 70 -10.66 3.27 -3.38
CA ALA A 70 -9.47 2.56 -2.92
C ALA A 70 -9.32 1.21 -3.62
N VAL A 71 -10.44 0.55 -3.91
CA VAL A 71 -10.40 -0.76 -4.56
C VAL A 71 -9.81 -0.68 -5.96
N ALA A 72 -10.30 0.27 -6.77
CA ALA A 72 -9.78 0.46 -8.11
C ALA A 72 -8.31 0.91 -8.07
N ARG A 73 -7.96 1.72 -7.09
CA ARG A 73 -6.57 2.18 -6.95
C ARG A 73 -5.64 1.06 -6.53
N ALA A 74 -6.13 0.13 -5.67
CA ALA A 74 -5.36 -1.05 -5.32
C ALA A 74 -5.12 -1.91 -6.57
N LYS A 75 -6.16 -2.11 -7.38
CA LYS A 75 -6.03 -2.88 -8.61
C LYS A 75 -5.01 -2.25 -9.55
N MET A 76 -5.04 -0.93 -9.65
CA MET A 76 -4.06 -0.22 -10.46
C MET A 76 -2.63 -0.48 -9.98
N LEU A 77 -2.42 -0.46 -8.67
CA LEU A 77 -1.10 -0.72 -8.10
C LEU A 77 -0.65 -2.16 -8.39
N ILE A 78 -1.58 -3.11 -8.25
CA ILE A 78 -1.28 -4.51 -8.52
C ILE A 78 -0.92 -4.69 -10.00
N ASP A 79 -1.66 -4.07 -10.89
CA ASP A 79 -1.39 -4.16 -12.33
C ASP A 79 -0.03 -3.58 -12.68
N ARG A 80 0.49 -2.69 -11.87
CA ARG A 80 1.80 -2.08 -12.10
C ARG A 80 2.92 -2.77 -11.35
N GLY A 81 2.64 -3.90 -10.72
CA GLY A 81 3.68 -4.75 -10.17
C GLY A 81 3.70 -4.86 -8.66
N ALA A 82 2.74 -4.28 -7.95
CA ALA A 82 2.69 -4.44 -6.51
C ALA A 82 2.43 -5.89 -6.14
N GLU A 83 3.21 -6.39 -5.21
CA GLU A 83 3.07 -7.76 -4.69
C GLU A 83 2.34 -7.77 -3.36
N ALA A 84 2.15 -6.60 -2.77
CA ALA A 84 1.39 -6.42 -1.54
C ALA A 84 0.79 -5.02 -1.56
N ILE A 85 -0.35 -4.88 -0.90
CA ILE A 85 -1.00 -3.58 -0.70
C ILE A 85 -1.04 -3.33 0.80
N ALA A 86 -0.67 -2.14 1.23
CA ALA A 86 -0.72 -1.75 2.64
C ALA A 86 -1.66 -0.57 2.81
N LEU A 87 -2.57 -0.68 3.77
CA LEU A 87 -3.32 0.48 4.22
C LEU A 87 -2.47 1.23 5.22
N ALA A 88 -2.29 2.52 5.02
CA ALA A 88 -1.46 3.31 5.92
C ALA A 88 -2.10 3.41 7.29
N SER A 89 -1.27 3.67 8.30
CA SER A 89 -1.75 3.75 9.67
C SER A 89 -2.73 4.89 9.90
N CYS A 90 -2.75 5.89 9.04
CA CYS A 90 -3.75 6.95 9.14
C CYS A 90 -5.16 6.41 8.92
N ILE A 91 -5.31 5.32 8.15
CA ILE A 91 -6.60 4.67 7.97
C ILE A 91 -6.88 3.75 9.16
N THR A 92 -5.93 2.88 9.47
CA THR A 92 -6.15 1.82 10.44
C THR A 92 -6.12 2.31 11.88
N LYS A 93 -5.18 3.18 12.20
CA LYS A 93 -4.97 3.65 13.57
C LYS A 93 -5.44 5.08 13.79
N GLY A 94 -5.67 5.81 12.73
CA GLY A 94 -6.13 7.19 12.83
C GLY A 94 -5.03 8.20 13.10
N ASN A 95 -3.77 7.87 12.84
CA ASN A 95 -2.65 8.79 13.01
C ASN A 95 -2.47 9.61 11.73
N PRO A 96 -2.26 10.89 11.81
CA PRO A 96 -2.22 11.76 12.99
C PRO A 96 -3.54 12.45 13.33
N ILE A 97 -4.64 12.13 12.63
CA ILE A 97 -5.88 12.87 12.81
C ILE A 97 -6.65 12.51 14.07
N GLY A 98 -6.29 11.41 14.73
CA GLY A 98 -6.82 11.11 16.06
C GLY A 98 -7.89 10.04 16.13
N PHE A 99 -8.37 9.53 15.01
CA PHE A 99 -9.32 8.41 15.02
C PHE A 99 -9.24 7.63 13.72
N PRO A 100 -9.45 6.30 13.79
CA PRO A 100 -9.33 5.46 12.60
C PRO A 100 -10.49 5.66 11.64
N CYS A 101 -10.26 5.24 10.39
CA CYS A 101 -11.27 5.32 9.36
C CYS A 101 -12.44 4.38 9.67
N PRO A 102 -13.68 4.87 9.70
CA PRO A 102 -14.83 3.99 9.96
C PRO A 102 -15.11 3.03 8.82
N HIS A 103 -14.49 3.23 7.66
CA HIS A 103 -14.69 2.38 6.48
C HIS A 103 -13.57 1.37 6.28
N ARG A 104 -12.65 1.27 7.23
CA ARG A 104 -11.46 0.44 7.13
C ARG A 104 -11.77 -1.02 6.81
N GLU A 105 -12.71 -1.62 7.52
CA GLU A 105 -13.05 -3.03 7.30
C GLU A 105 -13.59 -3.27 5.89
N MET A 106 -14.47 -2.40 5.44
CA MET A 106 -15.04 -2.51 4.11
C MET A 106 -13.95 -2.39 3.04
N ILE A 107 -13.04 -1.43 3.23
CA ILE A 107 -11.95 -1.24 2.28
C ILE A 107 -11.05 -2.46 2.24
N LEU A 108 -10.67 -2.99 3.40
CA LEU A 108 -9.83 -4.19 3.48
C LEU A 108 -10.47 -5.37 2.77
N GLN A 109 -11.74 -5.63 3.06
CA GLN A 109 -12.43 -6.76 2.45
C GLN A 109 -12.58 -6.60 0.95
N ALA A 110 -12.90 -5.39 0.51
CA ALA A 110 -13.08 -5.16 -0.91
C ALA A 110 -11.77 -5.31 -1.67
N ILE A 111 -10.66 -4.85 -1.10
CA ILE A 111 -9.35 -5.00 -1.72
C ILE A 111 -8.95 -6.47 -1.75
N ALA A 112 -9.15 -7.20 -0.64
CA ALA A 112 -8.80 -8.61 -0.58
C ALA A 112 -9.59 -9.43 -1.59
N THR A 113 -10.86 -9.13 -1.75
CA THR A 113 -11.70 -9.81 -2.73
C THR A 113 -11.21 -9.53 -4.15
N LYS A 114 -10.86 -8.29 -4.44
CA LYS A 114 -10.41 -7.91 -5.78
C LYS A 114 -9.05 -8.50 -6.10
N ALA A 115 -8.16 -8.57 -5.11
CA ALA A 115 -6.78 -9.02 -5.32
C ALA A 115 -6.66 -10.54 -5.36
N GLY A 116 -7.55 -11.26 -4.69
CA GLY A 116 -7.49 -12.72 -4.64
C GLY A 116 -6.96 -13.21 -3.30
N GLU A 117 -7.29 -14.46 -2.96
CA GLU A 117 -7.02 -14.95 -1.62
C GLU A 117 -5.55 -15.13 -1.27
N ASN A 118 -4.69 -15.28 -2.27
CA ASN A 118 -3.27 -15.47 -2.00
C ASN A 118 -2.47 -14.17 -2.02
N PHE A 119 -3.16 -13.05 -2.16
CA PHE A 119 -2.49 -11.77 -2.22
C PHE A 119 -2.35 -11.18 -0.82
N THR A 120 -1.20 -10.56 -0.56
CA THR A 120 -0.91 -9.98 0.75
C THR A 120 -1.49 -8.58 0.86
N VAL A 121 -2.34 -8.38 1.85
CA VAL A 121 -2.87 -7.05 2.17
C VAL A 121 -2.50 -6.75 3.62
N LEU A 122 -1.71 -5.70 3.80
CA LEU A 122 -1.29 -5.28 5.13
C LEU A 122 -2.26 -4.25 5.67
N ASP A 123 -2.61 -4.40 6.94
CA ASP A 123 -3.65 -3.62 7.58
C ASP A 123 -3.15 -2.30 8.16
N TYR A 124 -1.84 -2.10 8.17
CA TYR A 124 -1.24 -0.88 8.70
C TYR A 124 0.19 -0.75 8.15
N THR A 125 0.86 0.36 8.44
CA THR A 125 2.24 0.56 7.99
C THR A 125 3.21 0.66 9.17
N HIS A 126 2.80 1.36 10.23
CA HIS A 126 3.68 1.51 11.40
C HIS A 126 2.96 1.56 12.75
#